data_35fc64c4eb2c9e650e46dd3600ce258f
#
_entry.id   35fc64c4eb2c9e650e46dd3600ce258f
#
_cell.length_a   1.000
_cell.length_b   1.000
_cell.length_c   1.000
_cell.angle_alpha   90.00
_cell.angle_beta   90.00
_cell.angle_gamma   90.00
#
_symmetry.space_group_name_H-M   'P 1'
#
loop_
_entity.id
_entity.type
_entity.pdbx_description
1 polymer ?
#
loop_
_entity_poly.entity_id
_entity_poly.type
_entity_poly.pdbx_seq_one_letter_code
_entity_poly.pdbx_strand_id
1 'polypeptide(L)'
;MMQEKDSMFEQMTARGHDRLCFHHDKETGLRAIVAIHSTALGNALGGTRRWYYESEDDAVYDVLRLSKGMTYKAAISGLPMGGAKSVIMMPHREFGRTEAEARAMGRFVDTFNGAYIAAEDVGVDTQFIDWMAHETNHVMGGETVSRGGDPSPWTALGVFHGMRACLLQAGLGEDFVGKTVALQGVGHVGQNLCKLLHEAGAKLIVADINKTNLDTAVDEFGATVAHVDDILKAECD
;
A
#
# COMPACT_ATOMS: atom_id res chain seq x y z
N MET A 1 32.45 16.06 -7.89
CA MET A 1 32.69 14.69 -7.47
C MET A 1 31.33 13.99 -7.49
N MET A 2 31.10 13.04 -8.39
CA MET A 2 29.95 12.16 -8.29
C MET A 2 30.14 11.36 -6.98
N GLN A 3 29.19 11.43 -6.05
CA GLN A 3 29.16 10.48 -4.94
C GLN A 3 29.09 9.08 -5.55
N GLU A 4 30.02 8.23 -5.18
CA GLU A 4 30.00 6.81 -5.55
C GLU A 4 28.68 6.25 -5.00
N LYS A 5 27.86 5.72 -5.90
CA LYS A 5 26.55 5.18 -5.54
C LYS A 5 26.79 3.82 -4.89
N ASP A 6 26.25 3.60 -3.68
CA ASP A 6 26.35 2.32 -3.00
C ASP A 6 25.96 1.19 -3.96
N SER A 7 26.76 0.14 -3.99
CA SER A 7 26.44 -1.07 -4.75
C SER A 7 25.14 -1.72 -4.21
N MET A 8 24.51 -2.56 -5.01
CA MET A 8 23.27 -3.22 -4.60
C MET A 8 23.45 -4.07 -3.33
N PHE A 9 24.57 -4.76 -3.19
CA PHE A 9 24.88 -5.53 -1.98
C PHE A 9 25.11 -4.65 -0.76
N GLU A 10 25.72 -3.49 -0.90
CA GLU A 10 25.86 -2.52 0.19
C GLU A 10 24.51 -2.00 0.65
N GLN A 11 23.62 -1.66 -0.28
CA GLN A 11 22.26 -1.25 0.04
C GLN A 11 21.46 -2.34 0.75
N MET A 12 21.56 -3.59 0.30
CA MET A 12 20.92 -4.74 0.95
C MET A 12 21.48 -4.96 2.36
N THR A 13 22.78 -4.94 2.53
CA THR A 13 23.45 -5.13 3.82
C THR A 13 23.10 -4.04 4.81
N ALA A 14 23.17 -2.78 4.39
CA ALA A 14 22.84 -1.64 5.25
C ALA A 14 21.37 -1.63 5.72
N ARG A 15 20.47 -2.24 4.96
CA ARG A 15 19.04 -2.32 5.27
C ARG A 15 18.60 -3.65 5.85
N GLY A 16 19.45 -4.69 5.80
CA GLY A 16 19.21 -6.03 6.35
C GLY A 16 18.31 -6.93 5.49
N HIS A 17 18.44 -6.85 4.15
CA HIS A 17 17.63 -7.63 3.22
C HIS A 17 18.23 -9.00 2.90
N ASP A 18 17.38 -10.03 2.88
CA ASP A 18 17.77 -11.40 2.52
C ASP A 18 17.89 -11.58 1.00
N ARG A 19 16.96 -11.01 0.22
CA ARG A 19 16.90 -11.20 -1.24
C ARG A 19 16.41 -9.95 -1.96
N LEU A 20 16.95 -9.76 -3.18
CA LEU A 20 16.46 -8.80 -4.16
C LEU A 20 16.50 -9.47 -5.53
N CYS A 21 15.35 -9.61 -6.17
CA CYS A 21 15.20 -10.36 -7.43
C CYS A 21 14.56 -9.48 -8.48
N PHE A 22 15.20 -9.38 -9.64
CA PHE A 22 14.71 -8.68 -10.83
C PHE A 22 14.12 -9.67 -11.82
N HIS A 23 13.02 -9.31 -12.46
CA HIS A 23 12.38 -10.12 -13.48
C HIS A 23 11.95 -9.28 -14.67
N HIS A 24 12.20 -9.81 -15.88
CA HIS A 24 11.71 -9.25 -17.12
C HIS A 24 11.05 -10.36 -17.94
N ASP A 25 9.75 -10.25 -18.14
CA ASP A 25 9.00 -11.14 -19.03
C ASP A 25 8.97 -10.53 -20.45
N LYS A 26 9.52 -11.25 -21.41
CA LYS A 26 9.71 -10.75 -22.79
C LYS A 26 8.40 -10.67 -23.59
N GLU A 27 7.41 -11.50 -23.23
CA GLU A 27 6.15 -11.60 -23.96
C GLU A 27 5.22 -10.46 -23.57
N THR A 28 5.14 -10.15 -22.27
CA THR A 28 4.26 -9.10 -21.74
C THR A 28 4.95 -7.77 -21.54
N GLY A 29 6.29 -7.75 -21.58
CA GLY A 29 7.09 -6.58 -21.23
C GLY A 29 7.13 -6.27 -19.73
N LEU A 30 6.62 -7.17 -18.87
CA LEU A 30 6.66 -7.00 -17.42
C LEU A 30 8.10 -6.75 -16.93
N ARG A 31 8.27 -5.71 -16.16
CA ARG A 31 9.49 -5.41 -15.40
C ARG A 31 9.14 -5.35 -13.92
N ALA A 32 9.60 -6.32 -13.16
CA ALA A 32 9.24 -6.44 -11.75
C ALA A 32 10.47 -6.67 -10.86
N ILE A 33 10.40 -6.19 -9.63
CA ILE A 33 11.42 -6.39 -8.61
C ILE A 33 10.72 -6.91 -7.35
N VAL A 34 11.23 -7.99 -6.76
CA VAL A 34 10.81 -8.50 -5.45
C VAL A 34 11.96 -8.34 -4.47
N ALA A 35 11.67 -7.71 -3.33
CA ALA A 35 12.57 -7.66 -2.18
C ALA A 35 11.98 -8.44 -1.01
N ILE A 36 12.71 -9.42 -0.49
CA ILE A 36 12.44 -10.07 0.80
C ILE A 36 13.39 -9.44 1.82
N HIS A 37 12.80 -8.73 2.79
CA HIS A 37 13.61 -8.13 3.85
C HIS A 37 13.99 -9.17 4.90
N SER A 38 13.02 -9.97 5.37
CA SER A 38 13.30 -10.99 6.38
C SER A 38 12.24 -12.09 6.35
N THR A 39 12.68 -13.32 6.58
CA THR A 39 11.83 -14.50 6.79
C THR A 39 11.94 -15.05 8.23
N ALA A 40 12.53 -14.30 9.15
CA ALA A 40 12.78 -14.74 10.52
C ALA A 40 11.52 -15.14 11.29
N LEU A 41 10.37 -14.53 10.99
CA LEU A 41 9.08 -14.85 11.64
C LEU A 41 8.22 -15.80 10.79
N GLY A 42 8.64 -16.17 9.60
CA GLY A 42 7.90 -17.02 8.66
C GLY A 42 7.98 -16.52 7.23
N ASN A 43 7.15 -17.08 6.35
CA ASN A 43 7.08 -16.66 4.95
C ASN A 43 6.81 -15.17 4.84
N ALA A 44 7.50 -14.51 3.92
CA ALA A 44 7.42 -13.06 3.80
C ALA A 44 6.15 -12.62 3.05
N LEU A 45 5.34 -11.77 3.68
CA LEU A 45 4.15 -11.17 3.09
C LEU A 45 4.45 -9.74 2.65
N GLY A 46 3.93 -9.35 1.48
CA GLY A 46 3.99 -7.97 1.03
C GLY A 46 3.21 -7.68 -0.23
N GLY A 47 2.62 -6.50 -0.32
CA GLY A 47 1.84 -6.07 -1.49
C GLY A 47 2.69 -5.89 -2.75
N THR A 48 2.03 -5.98 -3.89
CA THR A 48 2.57 -5.70 -5.22
C THR A 48 2.18 -4.29 -5.61
N ARG A 49 3.17 -3.37 -5.65
CA ARG A 49 2.94 -2.00 -6.10
C ARG A 49 3.17 -1.90 -7.60
N ARG A 50 2.20 -1.37 -8.34
CA ARG A 50 2.31 -1.10 -9.76
C ARG A 50 2.37 0.41 -9.98
N TRP A 51 3.56 0.92 -10.34
CA TRP A 51 3.82 2.35 -10.36
C TRP A 51 4.74 2.75 -11.52
N TYR A 52 4.63 4.00 -11.96
CA TYR A 52 5.59 4.60 -12.86
C TYR A 52 6.75 5.17 -12.04
N TYR A 53 7.94 4.59 -12.22
CA TYR A 53 9.18 5.08 -11.65
C TYR A 53 9.99 5.80 -12.72
N GLU A 54 10.60 6.92 -12.39
CA GLU A 54 11.45 7.66 -13.33
C GLU A 54 12.77 6.94 -13.59
N SER A 55 13.22 6.15 -12.65
CA SER A 55 14.42 5.32 -12.77
C SER A 55 14.24 3.94 -12.12
N GLU A 56 15.12 2.99 -12.49
CA GLU A 56 15.20 1.69 -11.82
C GLU A 56 15.65 1.84 -10.36
N ASP A 57 16.53 2.82 -10.10
CA ASP A 57 17.00 3.10 -8.74
C ASP A 57 15.87 3.55 -7.81
N ASP A 58 14.91 4.33 -8.31
CA ASP A 58 13.73 4.73 -7.52
C ASP A 58 12.86 3.52 -7.20
N ALA A 59 12.69 2.61 -8.14
CA ALA A 59 11.97 1.36 -7.93
C ALA A 59 12.67 0.45 -6.90
N VAL A 60 13.99 0.33 -6.99
CA VAL A 60 14.82 -0.40 -6.02
C VAL A 60 14.74 0.23 -4.64
N TYR A 61 14.90 1.55 -4.54
CA TYR A 61 14.78 2.26 -3.27
C TYR A 61 13.40 2.01 -2.62
N ASP A 62 12.34 2.10 -3.40
CA ASP A 62 10.97 1.95 -2.90
C ASP A 62 10.71 0.50 -2.45
N VAL A 63 11.09 -0.51 -3.24
CA VAL A 63 10.88 -1.92 -2.88
C VAL A 63 11.67 -2.32 -1.64
N LEU A 64 12.91 -1.83 -1.46
CA LEU A 64 13.71 -2.08 -0.27
C LEU A 64 13.09 -1.40 0.98
N ARG A 65 12.67 -0.14 0.87
CA ARG A 65 12.05 0.59 1.97
C ARG A 65 10.74 -0.07 2.40
N LEU A 66 9.89 -0.43 1.45
CA LEU A 66 8.58 -1.00 1.70
C LEU A 66 8.64 -2.42 2.28
N SER A 67 9.54 -3.27 1.76
CA SER A 67 9.71 -4.64 2.30
C SER A 67 10.20 -4.64 3.74
N LYS A 68 11.09 -3.71 4.11
CA LYS A 68 11.51 -3.50 5.50
C LYS A 68 10.33 -3.06 6.38
N GLY A 69 9.51 -2.12 5.88
CA GLY A 69 8.29 -1.69 6.55
C GLY A 69 7.31 -2.85 6.80
N MET A 70 7.17 -3.77 5.84
CA MET A 70 6.31 -4.95 6.00
C MET A 70 6.79 -5.89 7.10
N THR A 71 8.09 -6.10 7.26
CA THR A 71 8.64 -6.88 8.39
C THR A 71 8.24 -6.26 9.74
N TYR A 72 8.42 -4.95 9.88
CA TYR A 72 8.08 -4.27 11.13
C TYR A 72 6.57 -4.27 11.39
N LYS A 73 5.77 -4.08 10.34
CA LYS A 73 4.30 -4.13 10.43
C LYS A 73 3.82 -5.50 10.89
N ALA A 74 4.34 -6.57 10.32
CA ALA A 74 4.00 -7.93 10.72
C ALA A 74 4.42 -8.22 12.17
N ALA A 75 5.64 -7.85 12.54
CA ALA A 75 6.18 -8.09 13.89
C ALA A 75 5.39 -7.36 14.98
N ILE A 76 5.08 -6.06 14.80
CA ILE A 76 4.32 -5.29 15.80
C ILE A 76 2.87 -5.76 15.91
N SER A 77 2.34 -6.35 14.83
CA SER A 77 0.98 -6.93 14.81
C SER A 77 0.94 -8.36 15.38
N GLY A 78 2.07 -8.92 15.81
CA GLY A 78 2.16 -10.30 16.32
C GLY A 78 1.90 -11.38 15.26
N LEU A 79 2.04 -11.07 13.98
CA LEU A 79 1.85 -12.03 12.90
C LEU A 79 3.10 -12.92 12.74
N PRO A 80 2.93 -14.24 12.56
CA PRO A 80 4.05 -15.16 12.32
C PRO A 80 4.47 -15.11 10.84
N MET A 81 4.80 -13.92 10.35
CA MET A 81 5.14 -13.67 8.95
C MET A 81 6.35 -12.75 8.85
N GLY A 82 7.19 -13.02 7.86
CA GLY A 82 8.25 -12.13 7.42
C GLY A 82 7.70 -10.97 6.60
N GLY A 83 8.60 -10.11 6.11
CA GLY A 83 8.25 -8.96 5.30
C GLY A 83 8.92 -8.96 3.93
N ALA A 84 8.12 -8.76 2.91
CA ALA A 84 8.56 -8.57 1.53
C ALA A 84 7.78 -7.43 0.87
N LYS A 85 8.16 -7.11 -0.35
CA LYS A 85 7.45 -6.20 -1.26
C LYS A 85 7.77 -6.56 -2.69
N SER A 86 6.85 -6.31 -3.60
CA SER A 86 7.17 -6.25 -5.01
C SER A 86 6.75 -4.94 -5.64
N VAL A 87 7.47 -4.56 -6.70
CA VAL A 87 7.10 -3.45 -7.56
C VAL A 87 7.04 -3.91 -9.00
N ILE A 88 6.06 -3.42 -9.75
CA ILE A 88 5.95 -3.51 -11.20
C ILE A 88 6.21 -2.12 -11.74
N MET A 89 7.22 -2.00 -12.61
CA MET A 89 7.59 -0.74 -13.23
C MET A 89 6.76 -0.52 -14.50
N MET A 90 5.84 0.44 -14.45
CA MET A 90 5.03 0.81 -15.61
C MET A 90 5.90 1.53 -16.67
N PRO A 91 5.71 1.27 -17.97
CA PRO A 91 6.45 1.95 -19.03
C PRO A 91 6.10 3.44 -19.13
N HIS A 92 4.88 3.83 -18.78
CA HIS A 92 4.40 5.22 -18.70
C HIS A 92 3.20 5.31 -17.74
N ARG A 93 2.87 6.54 -17.29
CA ARG A 93 1.87 6.79 -16.22
C ARG A 93 0.46 6.29 -16.56
N GLU A 94 0.08 6.28 -17.82
CA GLU A 94 -1.26 5.89 -18.29
C GLU A 94 -1.35 4.43 -18.77
N PHE A 95 -0.30 3.61 -18.50
CA PHE A 95 -0.30 2.22 -18.93
C PHE A 95 -1.35 1.41 -18.18
N GLY A 96 -2.35 0.91 -18.90
CA GLY A 96 -3.44 0.11 -18.34
C GLY A 96 -2.96 -1.24 -17.75
N ARG A 97 -3.74 -1.79 -16.84
CA ARG A 97 -3.52 -3.15 -16.32
C ARG A 97 -4.00 -4.18 -17.34
N THR A 98 -3.27 -5.28 -17.46
CA THR A 98 -3.67 -6.39 -18.33
C THR A 98 -3.60 -7.72 -17.58
N GLU A 99 -4.46 -8.66 -17.93
CA GLU A 99 -4.42 -10.01 -17.39
C GLU A 99 -3.08 -10.70 -17.70
N ALA A 100 -2.53 -10.47 -18.89
CA ALA A 100 -1.25 -11.05 -19.30
C ALA A 100 -0.10 -10.59 -18.38
N GLU A 101 -0.05 -9.28 -18.03
CA GLU A 101 0.92 -8.74 -17.08
C GLU A 101 0.75 -9.35 -15.69
N ALA A 102 -0.50 -9.46 -15.20
CA ALA A 102 -0.79 -10.05 -13.90
C ALA A 102 -0.40 -11.53 -13.82
N ARG A 103 -0.73 -12.32 -14.86
CA ARG A 103 -0.31 -13.72 -14.93
C ARG A 103 1.21 -13.87 -14.99
N ALA A 104 1.92 -13.02 -15.74
CA ALA A 104 3.38 -13.02 -15.76
C ALA A 104 3.96 -12.72 -14.36
N MET A 105 3.36 -11.76 -13.63
CA MET A 105 3.73 -11.50 -12.23
C MET A 105 3.43 -12.69 -11.33
N GLY A 106 2.29 -13.37 -11.52
CA GLY A 106 1.93 -14.60 -10.80
C GLY A 106 2.98 -15.70 -10.98
N ARG A 107 3.42 -15.96 -12.22
CA ARG A 107 4.50 -16.91 -12.51
C ARG A 107 5.81 -16.53 -11.84
N PHE A 108 6.12 -15.24 -11.81
CA PHE A 108 7.32 -14.76 -11.09
C PHE A 108 7.21 -15.00 -9.58
N VAL A 109 6.06 -14.71 -8.97
CA VAL A 109 5.80 -14.98 -7.55
C VAL A 109 5.90 -16.49 -7.25
N ASP A 110 5.43 -17.34 -8.13
CA ASP A 110 5.49 -18.81 -7.95
C ASP A 110 6.94 -19.34 -7.85
N THR A 111 7.90 -18.69 -8.51
CA THR A 111 9.33 -19.06 -8.42
C THR A 111 9.91 -18.97 -7.00
N PHE A 112 9.25 -18.26 -6.09
CA PHE A 112 9.69 -18.15 -4.69
C PHE A 112 9.21 -19.33 -3.83
N ASN A 113 8.41 -20.24 -4.35
CA ASN A 113 7.91 -21.45 -3.65
C ASN A 113 7.30 -21.13 -2.27
N GLY A 114 6.52 -20.06 -2.17
CA GLY A 114 5.87 -19.63 -0.94
C GLY A 114 6.73 -18.81 0.02
N ALA A 115 8.02 -18.66 -0.22
CA ALA A 115 8.86 -17.75 0.60
C ALA A 115 8.40 -16.29 0.49
N TYR A 116 7.76 -15.91 -0.61
CA TYR A 116 7.06 -14.64 -0.80
C TYR A 116 5.58 -14.87 -1.10
N ILE A 117 4.72 -14.17 -0.37
CA ILE A 117 3.27 -14.11 -0.60
C ILE A 117 2.93 -12.70 -1.03
N ALA A 118 2.39 -12.57 -2.25
CA ALA A 118 2.01 -11.27 -2.80
C ALA A 118 0.60 -10.88 -2.36
N ALA A 119 0.33 -9.57 -2.29
CA ALA A 119 -0.98 -9.02 -1.99
C ALA A 119 -1.21 -7.72 -2.77
N GLU A 120 -2.37 -7.10 -2.61
CA GLU A 120 -2.67 -5.79 -3.15
C GLU A 120 -1.76 -4.68 -2.60
N ASP A 121 -1.52 -3.68 -3.41
CA ASP A 121 -0.99 -2.37 -3.06
C ASP A 121 -1.37 -1.36 -4.16
N VAL A 122 -0.86 -0.15 -4.10
CA VAL A 122 -1.14 0.91 -5.08
C VAL A 122 -0.96 0.41 -6.53
N GLY A 123 -1.98 0.61 -7.35
CA GLY A 123 -2.01 0.22 -8.76
C GLY A 123 -2.34 -1.26 -9.03
N VAL A 124 -2.54 -2.06 -7.98
CA VAL A 124 -2.96 -3.47 -8.04
C VAL A 124 -4.23 -3.62 -7.22
N ASP A 125 -5.31 -4.06 -7.85
CA ASP A 125 -6.60 -4.30 -7.22
C ASP A 125 -6.90 -5.80 -7.06
N THR A 126 -8.05 -6.11 -6.48
CA THR A 126 -8.53 -7.47 -6.27
C THR A 126 -8.55 -8.29 -7.55
N GLN A 127 -8.97 -7.70 -8.69
CA GLN A 127 -8.99 -8.38 -9.97
C GLN A 127 -7.59 -8.75 -10.47
N PHE A 128 -6.61 -7.86 -10.30
CA PHE A 128 -5.23 -8.15 -10.67
C PHE A 128 -4.67 -9.32 -9.85
N ILE A 129 -4.99 -9.38 -8.55
CA ILE A 129 -4.61 -10.49 -7.68
C ILE A 129 -5.29 -11.79 -8.13
N ASP A 130 -6.57 -11.75 -8.49
CA ASP A 130 -7.28 -12.93 -9.02
C ASP A 130 -6.64 -13.45 -10.31
N TRP A 131 -6.19 -12.56 -11.21
CA TRP A 131 -5.43 -12.96 -12.38
C TRP A 131 -4.06 -13.58 -12.03
N MET A 132 -3.34 -13.03 -11.03
CA MET A 132 -2.11 -13.64 -10.53
C MET A 132 -2.36 -15.04 -9.94
N ALA A 133 -3.47 -15.24 -9.26
CA ALA A 133 -3.85 -16.50 -8.61
C ALA A 133 -4.12 -17.64 -9.58
N HIS A 134 -4.30 -17.36 -10.88
CA HIS A 134 -4.34 -18.42 -11.91
C HIS A 134 -2.98 -19.10 -12.13
N GLU A 135 -1.88 -18.46 -11.72
CA GLU A 135 -0.51 -18.95 -11.93
C GLU A 135 0.18 -19.38 -10.62
N THR A 136 -0.34 -18.99 -9.45
CA THR A 136 0.26 -19.30 -8.16
C THR A 136 -0.76 -19.31 -7.03
N ASN A 137 -0.50 -20.11 -5.99
CA ASN A 137 -1.27 -20.09 -4.74
C ASN A 137 -0.69 -19.09 -3.71
N HIS A 138 0.39 -18.39 -4.04
CA HIS A 138 1.12 -17.51 -3.11
C HIS A 138 0.69 -16.05 -3.27
N VAL A 139 -0.62 -15.81 -3.29
CA VAL A 139 -1.25 -14.49 -3.35
C VAL A 139 -2.38 -14.38 -2.33
N MET A 140 -2.67 -13.16 -1.88
CA MET A 140 -3.76 -12.81 -0.96
C MET A 140 -4.43 -11.52 -1.43
N GLY A 141 -5.74 -11.37 -1.18
CA GLY A 141 -6.45 -10.13 -1.40
C GLY A 141 -7.41 -10.12 -2.59
N GLY A 142 -7.47 -11.18 -3.41
CA GLY A 142 -8.45 -11.29 -4.49
C GLY A 142 -9.89 -11.54 -4.00
N GLU A 143 -10.87 -11.30 -4.86
CA GLU A 143 -12.29 -11.51 -4.53
C GLU A 143 -12.72 -12.95 -4.74
N THR A 144 -12.30 -13.55 -5.85
CA THR A 144 -12.85 -14.83 -6.31
C THR A 144 -11.92 -16.00 -6.04
N VAL A 145 -10.63 -15.86 -6.32
CA VAL A 145 -9.67 -16.96 -6.26
C VAL A 145 -8.91 -16.97 -4.93
N SER A 146 -8.36 -15.85 -4.51
CA SER A 146 -7.49 -15.78 -3.31
C SER A 146 -8.20 -15.31 -2.03
N ARG A 147 -9.49 -14.97 -2.09
CA ARG A 147 -10.40 -14.68 -0.98
C ARG A 147 -9.81 -13.81 0.15
N GLY A 148 -9.55 -12.56 -0.11
CA GLY A 148 -9.11 -11.60 0.92
C GLY A 148 -9.93 -10.32 0.88
N GLY A 149 -10.38 -9.95 -0.29
CA GLY A 149 -11.13 -8.72 -0.57
C GLY A 149 -10.28 -7.46 -0.40
N ASP A 150 -10.92 -6.32 -0.57
CA ASP A 150 -10.30 -5.00 -0.43
C ASP A 150 -9.84 -4.76 1.03
N PRO A 151 -8.55 -4.48 1.27
CA PRO A 151 -8.03 -4.19 2.62
C PRO A 151 -8.41 -2.79 3.14
N SER A 152 -8.99 -1.93 2.30
CA SER A 152 -9.23 -0.52 2.63
C SER A 152 -10.13 -0.31 3.86
N PRO A 153 -11.24 -1.06 4.07
CA PRO A 153 -12.07 -0.92 5.26
C PRO A 153 -11.30 -1.25 6.56
N TRP A 154 -10.48 -2.31 6.54
CA TRP A 154 -9.67 -2.70 7.69
C TRP A 154 -8.56 -1.71 7.98
N THR A 155 -7.95 -1.16 6.93
CA THR A 155 -6.95 -0.08 7.05
C THR A 155 -7.57 1.16 7.66
N ALA A 156 -8.74 1.58 7.19
CA ALA A 156 -9.46 2.72 7.75
C ALA A 156 -9.82 2.51 9.24
N LEU A 157 -10.27 1.30 9.59
CA LEU A 157 -10.57 0.95 10.99
C LEU A 157 -9.32 1.04 11.88
N GLY A 158 -8.17 0.55 11.38
CA GLY A 158 -6.89 0.67 12.08
C GLY A 158 -6.48 2.13 12.32
N VAL A 159 -6.61 2.97 11.30
CA VAL A 159 -6.35 4.43 11.41
C VAL A 159 -7.31 5.07 12.42
N PHE A 160 -8.60 4.77 12.36
CA PHE A 160 -9.61 5.28 13.27
C PHE A 160 -9.26 4.98 14.76
N HIS A 161 -8.88 3.74 15.06
CA HIS A 161 -8.46 3.38 16.42
C HIS A 161 -7.13 4.05 16.83
N GLY A 162 -6.20 4.20 15.90
CA GLY A 162 -4.95 4.95 16.12
C GLY A 162 -5.23 6.42 16.47
N MET A 163 -6.16 7.06 15.74
CA MET A 163 -6.58 8.44 16.03
C MET A 163 -7.22 8.57 17.42
N ARG A 164 -8.08 7.62 17.83
CA ARG A 164 -8.64 7.59 19.20
C ARG A 164 -7.54 7.52 20.27
N ALA A 165 -6.55 6.66 20.05
CA ALA A 165 -5.41 6.57 20.97
C ALA A 165 -4.60 7.87 21.03
N CYS A 166 -4.43 8.56 19.89
CA CYS A 166 -3.78 9.87 19.85
C CYS A 166 -4.59 10.94 20.61
N LEU A 167 -5.90 11.00 20.42
CA LEU A 167 -6.78 11.92 21.15
C LEU A 167 -6.67 11.69 22.66
N LEU A 168 -6.74 10.45 23.10
CA LEU A 168 -6.59 10.10 24.53
C LEU A 168 -5.24 10.55 25.07
N GLN A 169 -4.16 10.27 24.34
CA GLN A 169 -2.80 10.67 24.74
C GLN A 169 -2.62 12.21 24.79
N ALA A 170 -3.31 12.94 23.92
CA ALA A 170 -3.32 14.38 23.89
C ALA A 170 -4.23 15.02 24.96
N GLY A 171 -4.97 14.23 25.72
CA GLY A 171 -5.92 14.72 26.73
C GLY A 171 -7.21 15.28 26.15
N LEU A 172 -7.52 14.96 24.90
CA LEU A 172 -8.71 15.43 24.16
C LEU A 172 -9.91 14.46 24.25
N GLY A 173 -9.82 13.41 25.07
CA GLY A 173 -10.84 12.38 25.18
C GLY A 173 -10.68 11.25 24.15
N GLU A 174 -11.65 10.32 24.11
CA GLU A 174 -11.59 9.15 23.22
C GLU A 174 -12.60 9.20 22.07
N ASP A 175 -13.50 10.17 22.06
CA ASP A 175 -14.56 10.28 21.06
C ASP A 175 -14.28 11.40 20.05
N PHE A 176 -15.00 11.35 18.94
CA PHE A 176 -14.90 12.31 17.85
C PHE A 176 -16.06 13.32 17.82
N VAL A 177 -16.99 13.24 18.78
CA VAL A 177 -18.15 14.11 18.80
C VAL A 177 -17.75 15.57 18.84
N GLY A 178 -18.13 16.33 17.80
CA GLY A 178 -17.86 17.75 17.66
C GLY A 178 -16.42 18.11 17.27
N LYS A 179 -15.52 17.15 17.19
CA LYS A 179 -14.13 17.36 16.74
C LYS A 179 -14.07 17.58 15.25
N THR A 180 -13.09 18.34 14.80
CA THR A 180 -12.79 18.59 13.40
C THR A 180 -11.58 17.75 12.99
N VAL A 181 -11.72 16.96 11.93
CA VAL A 181 -10.67 16.10 11.38
C VAL A 181 -10.36 16.50 9.95
N ALA A 182 -9.08 16.75 9.67
CA ALA A 182 -8.59 17.05 8.33
C ALA A 182 -7.98 15.80 7.68
N LEU A 183 -8.49 15.41 6.49
CA LEU A 183 -8.01 14.24 5.73
C LEU A 183 -7.41 14.67 4.40
N GLN A 184 -6.18 14.33 4.17
CA GLN A 184 -5.52 14.43 2.87
C GLN A 184 -5.63 13.09 2.14
N GLY A 185 -6.40 13.06 1.07
CA GLY A 185 -6.70 11.87 0.29
C GLY A 185 -7.97 11.15 0.75
N VAL A 186 -8.99 11.15 -0.10
CA VAL A 186 -10.28 10.47 0.13
C VAL A 186 -10.55 9.41 -0.95
N GLY A 187 -9.50 8.62 -1.30
CA GLY A 187 -9.62 7.38 -2.07
C GLY A 187 -10.27 6.26 -1.25
N HIS A 188 -10.05 4.99 -1.61
CA HIS A 188 -10.71 3.84 -0.97
C HIS A 188 -10.56 3.84 0.57
N VAL A 189 -9.36 4.00 1.10
CA VAL A 189 -9.15 4.08 2.56
C VAL A 189 -9.79 5.34 3.15
N GLY A 190 -9.58 6.50 2.50
CA GLY A 190 -10.10 7.78 2.98
C GLY A 190 -11.63 7.82 3.04
N GLN A 191 -12.35 7.26 2.05
CA GLN A 191 -13.81 7.17 2.06
C GLN A 191 -14.31 6.31 3.23
N ASN A 192 -13.69 5.15 3.46
CA ASN A 192 -14.03 4.31 4.61
C ASN A 192 -13.74 5.01 5.94
N LEU A 193 -12.65 5.78 6.02
CA LEU A 193 -12.33 6.56 7.21
C LEU A 193 -13.29 7.72 7.41
N CYS A 194 -13.69 8.45 6.34
CA CYS A 194 -14.72 9.48 6.39
C CYS A 194 -16.01 8.93 6.98
N LYS A 195 -16.45 7.74 6.52
CA LYS A 195 -17.64 7.08 7.04
C LYS A 195 -17.54 6.82 8.55
N LEU A 196 -16.44 6.20 9.01
CA LEU A 196 -16.24 5.90 10.44
C LEU A 196 -16.23 7.17 11.31
N LEU A 197 -15.56 8.23 10.83
CA LEU A 197 -15.49 9.51 11.54
C LEU A 197 -16.82 10.25 11.56
N HIS A 198 -17.56 10.25 10.44
CA HIS A 198 -18.90 10.84 10.33
C HIS A 198 -19.88 10.14 11.29
N GLU A 199 -19.90 8.80 11.29
CA GLU A 199 -20.72 8.01 12.21
C GLU A 199 -20.35 8.25 13.69
N ALA A 200 -19.08 8.57 13.97
CA ALA A 200 -18.60 8.95 15.30
C ALA A 200 -18.83 10.43 15.66
N GLY A 201 -19.46 11.22 14.79
CA GLY A 201 -19.85 12.61 15.06
C GLY A 201 -18.78 13.66 14.81
N ALA A 202 -17.73 13.31 14.05
CA ALA A 202 -16.70 14.27 13.63
C ALA A 202 -17.21 15.20 12.52
N LYS A 203 -16.61 16.40 12.44
CA LYS A 203 -16.68 17.30 11.30
C LYS A 203 -15.49 17.04 10.40
N LEU A 204 -15.69 16.94 9.09
CA LEU A 204 -14.65 16.55 8.14
C LEU A 204 -14.23 17.72 7.26
N ILE A 205 -12.92 17.93 7.16
CA ILE A 205 -12.28 18.77 6.15
C ILE A 205 -11.46 17.83 5.27
N VAL A 206 -11.71 17.83 3.96
CA VAL A 206 -11.10 16.85 3.05
C VAL A 206 -10.40 17.54 1.87
N ALA A 207 -9.32 16.94 1.40
CA ALA A 207 -8.66 17.33 0.17
C ALA A 207 -8.26 16.10 -0.64
N ASP A 208 -8.44 16.13 -1.95
CA ASP A 208 -8.02 15.10 -2.91
C ASP A 208 -7.76 15.76 -4.28
N ILE A 209 -6.95 15.12 -5.10
CA ILE A 209 -6.75 15.52 -6.50
C ILE A 209 -7.89 15.02 -7.41
N ASN A 210 -8.65 14.02 -6.96
CA ASN A 210 -9.76 13.43 -7.69
C ASN A 210 -11.08 14.07 -7.25
N LYS A 211 -11.69 14.81 -8.18
CA LYS A 211 -12.97 15.51 -7.92
C LYS A 211 -14.10 14.55 -7.56
N THR A 212 -14.20 13.39 -8.19
CA THR A 212 -15.26 12.42 -7.90
C THR A 212 -15.20 11.93 -6.45
N ASN A 213 -13.99 11.69 -5.93
CA ASN A 213 -13.80 11.30 -4.54
C ASN A 213 -14.24 12.42 -3.57
N LEU A 214 -13.96 13.68 -3.91
CA LEU A 214 -14.41 14.84 -3.12
C LEU A 214 -15.93 14.96 -3.13
N ASP A 215 -16.56 14.86 -4.30
CA ASP A 215 -18.01 14.93 -4.45
C ASP A 215 -18.68 13.85 -3.58
N THR A 216 -18.18 12.61 -3.59
CA THR A 216 -18.67 11.54 -2.71
C THR A 216 -18.53 11.90 -1.23
N ALA A 217 -17.40 12.43 -0.81
CA ALA A 217 -17.17 12.78 0.60
C ALA A 217 -18.10 13.93 1.07
N VAL A 218 -18.41 14.88 0.19
CA VAL A 218 -19.36 15.97 0.46
C VAL A 218 -20.79 15.43 0.54
N ASP A 219 -21.21 14.64 -0.45
CA ASP A 219 -22.59 14.19 -0.58
C ASP A 219 -22.97 13.17 0.52
N GLU A 220 -22.08 12.26 0.85
CA GLU A 220 -22.37 11.18 1.81
C GLU A 220 -22.07 11.56 3.27
N PHE A 221 -21.04 12.39 3.52
CA PHE A 221 -20.54 12.66 4.87
C PHE A 221 -20.58 14.15 5.25
N GLY A 222 -21.07 15.04 4.38
CA GLY A 222 -21.15 16.47 4.65
C GLY A 222 -19.79 17.13 4.85
N ALA A 223 -18.75 16.60 4.21
CA ALA A 223 -17.39 17.12 4.36
C ALA A 223 -17.22 18.51 3.72
N THR A 224 -16.36 19.34 4.33
CA THR A 224 -15.92 20.60 3.73
C THR A 224 -14.66 20.36 2.91
N VAL A 225 -14.64 20.85 1.66
CA VAL A 225 -13.47 20.69 0.79
C VAL A 225 -12.44 21.79 1.03
N ALA A 226 -11.18 21.41 1.20
CA ALA A 226 -10.02 22.29 1.20
C ALA A 226 -9.14 22.06 -0.03
N HIS A 227 -8.29 23.04 -0.37
CA HIS A 227 -7.29 22.84 -1.40
C HIS A 227 -6.19 21.88 -0.91
N VAL A 228 -5.63 21.06 -1.80
CA VAL A 228 -4.60 20.06 -1.45
C VAL A 228 -3.35 20.67 -0.81
N ASP A 229 -3.00 21.91 -1.17
CA ASP A 229 -1.83 22.61 -0.61
C ASP A 229 -2.12 23.25 0.77
N ASP A 230 -3.38 23.34 1.17
CA ASP A 230 -3.81 24.02 2.40
C ASP A 230 -4.33 23.07 3.48
N ILE A 231 -4.62 21.81 3.13
CA ILE A 231 -5.21 20.84 4.07
C ILE A 231 -4.36 20.65 5.33
N LEU A 232 -3.03 20.68 5.23
CA LEU A 232 -2.13 20.57 6.38
C LEU A 232 -2.08 21.82 7.26
N LYS A 233 -2.74 22.90 6.86
CA LYS A 233 -2.88 24.15 7.62
C LYS A 233 -4.30 24.33 8.16
N ALA A 234 -5.19 23.37 7.86
CA ALA A 234 -6.57 23.44 8.32
C ALA A 234 -6.63 23.43 9.86
N GLU A 235 -7.49 24.28 10.43
CA GLU A 235 -7.75 24.23 11.86
C GLU A 235 -8.54 22.94 12.20
N CYS A 236 -7.91 22.05 12.93
CA CYS A 236 -8.49 20.75 13.32
C CYS A 236 -7.93 20.30 14.69
N ASP A 237 -8.58 19.26 15.28
CA ASP A 237 -8.22 18.69 16.59
C ASP A 237 -7.08 17.58 16.51
#